data_e2b4439ce5c568aff950754f01591183
#
_entry.id   e2b4439ce5c568aff950754f01591183
#
_cell.length_a   1.000
_cell.length_b   1.000
_cell.length_c   1.000
_cell.angle_alpha   90.00
_cell.angle_beta   90.00
_cell.angle_gamma   90.00
#
_symmetry.space_group_name_H-M   'P 1'
#
loop_
_entity.id
_entity.type
_entity.pdbx_description
1 polymer ?
#
loop_
_entity_poly.entity_id
_entity_poly.type
_entity_poly.pdbx_seq_one_letter_code
_entity_poly.pdbx_strand_id
1 'polypeptide(L)'
;MSYEQIAAVDLGSNSFHLQVGRVVEDQSYPLDTLKETVRLASGLTAEKMLGEATQDRALETLCRFGERLRGFQPDSVRAVATNTLRVAKNAAAFLAKAEAALGVPIEVIAGREEARLIYIGASHALPTIRGRRLVVDIGGGSTEFIIGKRFTPMIMESLYMGCVSYSLRFFPDGKIDKKRFSEAEMSAAREIQLIAQDYRQLGWSEVAASSGTARAIADLLELNKLNPDGVTGITRDGLVRLRSLLIRVGSAAELKLDGLRADRVPVLAGGVAIMSAIFSELAIERMTYSEGALRLGVLYDLLGRFHHHDMRDATVQQFMRRYQVDIRQAERVQRTALALFGQMVELDRPENEPDLRLLTWAAMLHEIGISISHSGFHKHGAYVAANADMPGFSKKDQGKLAFLILGQRGKLERIASAEVSDSHWRLVFCLRIAALWHRSRDDQPVPQFRVRATASEFYLDLPNDWLHANPLSASALADEALTWPRVGRSFRIRRRSALSGRSD
;
A
#
# COMPACT_ATOMS: atom_id res chain seq x y z
N MET A 1 5.84 19.13 -10.87
CA MET A 1 6.19 20.12 -9.81
C MET A 1 7.31 19.49 -8.99
N SER A 2 8.40 20.18 -8.71
CA SER A 2 9.43 19.69 -7.79
C SER A 2 9.19 20.35 -6.43
N TYR A 3 9.02 19.55 -5.39
CA TYR A 3 8.95 20.07 -4.03
C TYR A 3 10.36 20.15 -3.45
N GLU A 4 10.68 21.25 -2.77
CA GLU A 4 11.97 21.39 -2.06
C GLU A 4 12.03 20.47 -0.83
N GLN A 5 10.88 20.16 -0.24
CA GLN A 5 10.76 19.29 0.94
C GLN A 5 9.63 18.30 0.77
N ILE A 6 9.88 17.08 1.22
CA ILE A 6 8.91 15.98 1.29
C ILE A 6 8.91 15.37 2.67
N ALA A 7 7.81 14.72 3.04
CA ALA A 7 7.70 14.07 4.34
C ALA A 7 7.06 12.68 4.25
N ALA A 8 7.56 11.76 5.07
CA ALA A 8 7.00 10.43 5.29
C ALA A 8 6.54 10.29 6.73
N VAL A 9 5.30 9.84 6.94
CA VAL A 9 4.78 9.45 8.25
C VAL A 9 4.52 7.96 8.25
N ASP A 10 5.08 7.25 9.23
CA ASP A 10 4.93 5.81 9.42
C ASP A 10 4.19 5.54 10.74
N LEU A 11 2.97 5.04 10.64
CA LEU A 11 2.17 4.60 11.78
C LEU A 11 2.41 3.11 12.02
N GLY A 12 3.57 2.80 12.60
CA GLY A 12 3.97 1.44 12.91
C GLY A 12 3.28 0.87 14.16
N SER A 13 3.34 -0.45 14.31
CA SER A 13 2.71 -1.17 15.42
C SER A 13 3.31 -0.86 16.81
N ASN A 14 4.57 -0.46 16.87
CA ASN A 14 5.24 -0.09 18.13
C ASN A 14 5.48 1.42 18.25
N SER A 15 5.89 2.08 17.19
CA SER A 15 6.28 3.48 17.20
C SER A 15 5.77 4.19 15.96
N PHE A 16 5.41 5.46 16.12
CA PHE A 16 5.14 6.36 15.00
C PHE A 16 6.40 7.15 14.68
N HIS A 17 6.60 7.41 13.41
CA HIS A 17 7.75 8.16 12.94
C HIS A 17 7.31 9.19 11.91
N LEU A 18 7.90 10.38 11.99
CA LEU A 18 7.87 11.38 10.93
C LEU A 18 9.29 11.62 10.47
N GLN A 19 9.54 11.62 9.18
CA GLN A 19 10.81 12.02 8.57
C GLN A 19 10.55 13.06 7.51
N VAL A 20 11.24 14.19 7.63
CA VAL A 20 11.26 15.27 6.62
C VAL A 20 12.56 15.16 5.85
N GLY A 21 12.49 15.20 4.54
CA GLY A 21 13.63 15.20 3.62
C GLY A 21 13.63 16.43 2.72
N ARG A 22 14.82 16.97 2.45
CA ARG A 22 15.04 17.93 1.38
C ARG A 22 15.34 17.20 0.09
N VAL A 23 14.66 17.58 -0.97
CA VAL A 23 14.87 17.03 -2.31
C VAL A 23 15.98 17.81 -3.01
N VAL A 24 16.99 17.11 -3.48
CA VAL A 24 18.03 17.66 -4.35
C VAL A 24 18.22 16.66 -5.49
N GLU A 25 17.82 17.05 -6.69
CA GLU A 25 17.72 16.13 -7.83
C GLU A 25 16.84 14.93 -7.49
N ASP A 26 17.35 13.69 -7.64
CA ASP A 26 16.65 12.43 -7.34
C ASP A 26 16.99 11.88 -5.94
N GLN A 27 17.50 12.71 -5.04
CA GLN A 27 17.95 12.31 -3.71
C GLN A 27 17.17 13.02 -2.61
N SER A 28 16.85 12.27 -1.55
CA SER A 28 16.25 12.82 -0.33
C SER A 28 17.28 12.89 0.79
N TYR A 29 17.55 14.09 1.26
CA TYR A 29 18.46 14.34 2.38
C TYR A 29 17.65 14.59 3.64
N PRO A 30 17.87 13.84 4.74
CA PRO A 30 17.12 14.00 5.97
C PRO A 30 17.34 15.40 6.56
N LEU A 31 16.27 16.10 6.88
CA LEU A 31 16.27 17.39 7.57
C LEU A 31 15.85 17.26 9.02
N ASP A 32 14.82 16.43 9.28
CA ASP A 32 14.24 16.30 10.59
C ASP A 32 13.59 14.92 10.77
N THR A 33 13.60 14.41 12.00
CA THR A 33 13.00 13.11 12.33
C THR A 33 12.39 13.16 13.71
N LEU A 34 11.09 12.86 13.79
CA LEU A 34 10.38 12.65 15.05
C LEU A 34 10.05 11.17 15.21
N LYS A 35 10.23 10.68 16.42
CA LYS A 35 9.90 9.30 16.80
C LYS A 35 9.20 9.27 18.14
N GLU A 36 8.03 8.63 18.19
CA GLU A 36 7.23 8.45 19.38
C GLU A 36 6.84 6.99 19.58
N THR A 37 7.00 6.50 20.79
CA THR A 37 6.63 5.12 21.15
C THR A 37 5.17 5.06 21.56
N VAL A 38 4.29 4.71 20.65
CA VAL A 38 2.82 4.64 20.85
C VAL A 38 2.35 3.28 21.34
N ARG A 39 3.06 2.20 20.95
CA ARG A 39 2.73 0.79 21.23
C ARG A 39 1.32 0.42 20.78
N LEU A 40 0.99 0.76 19.53
CA LEU A 40 -0.36 0.58 19.00
C LEU A 40 -0.82 -0.87 19.07
N ALA A 41 0.08 -1.83 18.77
CA ALA A 41 -0.23 -3.26 18.80
C ALA A 41 -0.58 -3.80 20.19
N SER A 42 -0.01 -3.23 21.25
CA SER A 42 -0.34 -3.65 22.63
C SER A 42 -1.71 -3.16 23.09
N GLY A 43 -2.33 -2.25 22.35
CA GLY A 43 -3.68 -1.77 22.61
C GLY A 43 -4.78 -2.54 21.86
N LEU A 44 -4.42 -3.57 21.07
CA LEU A 44 -5.42 -4.44 20.47
C LEU A 44 -5.96 -5.44 21.49
N THR A 45 -7.30 -5.51 21.60
CA THR A 45 -7.97 -6.53 22.39
C THR A 45 -7.95 -7.90 21.65
N ALA A 46 -8.39 -8.96 22.36
CA ALA A 46 -8.55 -10.28 21.75
C ALA A 46 -9.53 -10.28 20.56
N GLU A 47 -10.54 -9.39 20.60
CA GLU A 47 -11.54 -9.19 19.54
C GLU A 47 -11.01 -8.32 18.39
N LYS A 48 -9.73 -7.89 18.44
CA LYS A 48 -9.07 -6.99 17.49
C LYS A 48 -9.66 -5.59 17.46
N MET A 49 -10.07 -5.07 18.63
CA MET A 49 -10.47 -3.67 18.79
C MET A 49 -9.31 -2.86 19.37
N LEU A 50 -9.06 -1.68 18.82
CA LEU A 50 -8.08 -0.74 19.36
C LEU A 50 -8.70 0.01 20.53
N GLY A 51 -8.13 -0.15 21.75
CA GLY A 51 -8.64 0.44 22.98
C GLY A 51 -8.49 1.98 23.01
N GLU A 52 -9.41 2.67 23.69
CA GLU A 52 -9.51 4.15 23.72
C GLU A 52 -8.21 4.81 24.20
N ALA A 53 -7.64 4.37 25.32
CA ALA A 53 -6.40 4.95 25.86
C ALA A 53 -5.22 4.86 24.89
N THR A 54 -5.23 3.87 23.99
CA THR A 54 -4.20 3.73 22.94
C THR A 54 -4.52 4.64 21.76
N GLN A 55 -5.81 4.79 21.41
CA GLN A 55 -6.23 5.75 20.40
C GLN A 55 -5.84 7.18 20.83
N ASP A 56 -6.09 7.58 22.08
CA ASP A 56 -5.77 8.92 22.59
C ASP A 56 -4.27 9.22 22.50
N ARG A 57 -3.40 8.30 22.96
CA ARG A 57 -1.94 8.46 22.82
C ARG A 57 -1.50 8.59 21.35
N ALA A 58 -2.14 7.83 20.46
CA ALA A 58 -1.86 7.91 19.04
C ALA A 58 -2.27 9.26 18.46
N LEU A 59 -3.47 9.75 18.79
CA LEU A 59 -3.98 11.06 18.36
C LEU A 59 -3.12 12.22 18.85
N GLU A 60 -2.71 12.20 20.13
CA GLU A 60 -1.77 13.21 20.66
C GLU A 60 -0.45 13.25 19.89
N THR A 61 0.08 12.08 19.55
CA THR A 61 1.29 11.99 18.72
C THR A 61 1.06 12.56 17.33
N LEU A 62 -0.06 12.23 16.72
CA LEU A 62 -0.40 12.72 15.36
C LEU A 62 -0.65 14.22 15.33
N CYS A 63 -1.23 14.81 16.39
CA CYS A 63 -1.34 16.26 16.52
C CYS A 63 0.04 16.94 16.49
N ARG A 64 1.04 16.41 17.23
CA ARG A 64 2.42 16.92 17.20
C ARG A 64 3.07 16.78 15.83
N PHE A 65 2.83 15.66 15.14
CA PHE A 65 3.32 15.48 13.78
C PHE A 65 2.63 16.44 12.80
N GLY A 66 1.31 16.64 12.93
CA GLY A 66 0.54 17.61 12.16
C GLY A 66 1.05 19.04 12.31
N GLU A 67 1.46 19.43 13.52
CA GLU A 67 2.11 20.74 13.74
C GLU A 67 3.40 20.90 12.92
N ARG A 68 4.21 19.84 12.88
CA ARG A 68 5.47 19.84 12.11
C ARG A 68 5.24 19.85 10.59
N LEU A 69 4.09 19.34 10.14
CA LEU A 69 3.71 19.30 8.73
C LEU A 69 2.98 20.56 8.23
N ARG A 70 2.75 21.54 9.11
CA ARG A 70 2.11 22.83 8.70
C ARG A 70 2.92 23.49 7.61
N GLY A 71 2.24 23.85 6.52
CA GLY A 71 2.86 24.48 5.35
C GLY A 71 3.34 23.50 4.27
N PHE A 72 3.31 22.20 4.53
CA PHE A 72 3.55 21.22 3.47
C PHE A 72 2.35 21.14 2.53
N GLN A 73 2.62 20.98 1.23
CA GLN A 73 1.56 20.66 0.28
C GLN A 73 1.09 19.19 0.52
N PRO A 74 -0.21 18.91 0.41
CA PRO A 74 -0.72 17.54 0.66
C PRO A 74 0.03 16.46 -0.12
N ASP A 75 0.36 16.72 -1.40
CA ASP A 75 1.04 15.77 -2.26
C ASP A 75 2.54 15.60 -1.94
N SER A 76 3.13 16.50 -1.14
CA SER A 76 4.51 16.39 -0.67
C SER A 76 4.65 15.57 0.61
N VAL A 77 3.54 15.06 1.16
CA VAL A 77 3.50 14.24 2.38
C VAL A 77 2.84 12.90 2.07
N ARG A 78 3.45 11.82 2.51
CA ARG A 78 2.84 10.49 2.45
C ARG A 78 2.82 9.87 3.84
N ALA A 79 1.63 9.62 4.37
CA ALA A 79 1.42 8.93 5.63
C ALA A 79 0.93 7.51 5.38
N VAL A 80 1.64 6.52 5.93
CA VAL A 80 1.31 5.10 5.78
C VAL A 80 1.04 4.46 7.13
N ALA A 81 0.08 3.55 7.16
CA ALA A 81 -0.25 2.75 8.33
C ALA A 81 -0.11 1.26 8.00
N THR A 82 0.42 0.50 8.94
CA THR A 82 0.86 -0.86 8.72
C THR A 82 0.01 -1.89 9.49
N ASN A 83 0.60 -2.98 9.93
CA ASN A 83 -0.05 -4.19 10.45
C ASN A 83 -1.19 -3.92 11.45
N THR A 84 -1.01 -3.13 12.51
CA THR A 84 -2.03 -2.96 13.55
C THR A 84 -3.33 -2.37 12.97
N LEU A 85 -3.23 -1.35 12.11
CA LEU A 85 -4.40 -0.72 11.49
C LEU A 85 -5.00 -1.55 10.34
N ARG A 86 -4.23 -2.49 9.77
CA ARG A 86 -4.78 -3.48 8.83
C ARG A 86 -5.72 -4.48 9.53
N VAL A 87 -5.44 -4.85 10.78
CA VAL A 87 -6.16 -5.92 11.49
C VAL A 87 -7.21 -5.39 12.47
N ALA A 88 -7.14 -4.14 12.89
CA ALA A 88 -8.08 -3.54 13.83
C ALA A 88 -9.47 -3.38 13.21
N LYS A 89 -10.50 -3.93 13.85
CA LYS A 89 -11.88 -3.87 13.35
C LYS A 89 -12.49 -2.47 13.41
N ASN A 90 -12.03 -1.62 14.33
CA ASN A 90 -12.43 -0.23 14.47
C ASN A 90 -11.45 0.75 13.81
N ALA A 91 -10.59 0.27 12.91
CA ALA A 91 -9.58 1.11 12.24
C ALA A 91 -10.21 2.27 11.47
N ALA A 92 -11.34 2.08 10.79
CA ALA A 92 -11.98 3.14 9.99
C ALA A 92 -12.38 4.35 10.84
N ALA A 93 -13.00 4.12 12.01
CA ALA A 93 -13.40 5.19 12.94
C ALA A 93 -12.18 5.90 13.56
N PHE A 94 -11.11 5.16 13.85
CA PHE A 94 -9.85 5.73 14.33
C PHE A 94 -9.16 6.55 13.25
N LEU A 95 -9.07 6.04 12.01
CA LEU A 95 -8.41 6.72 10.89
C LEU A 95 -9.02 8.08 10.59
N ALA A 96 -10.35 8.23 10.66
CA ALA A 96 -10.99 9.52 10.47
C ALA A 96 -10.50 10.57 11.48
N LYS A 97 -10.36 10.17 12.76
CA LYS A 97 -9.80 11.04 13.82
C LYS A 97 -8.30 11.30 13.62
N ALA A 98 -7.56 10.26 13.19
CA ALA A 98 -6.13 10.32 12.98
C ALA A 98 -5.75 11.23 11.80
N GLU A 99 -6.49 11.15 10.68
CA GLU A 99 -6.34 12.05 9.53
C GLU A 99 -6.64 13.51 9.91
N ALA A 100 -7.68 13.75 10.72
CA ALA A 100 -8.00 15.08 11.22
C ALA A 100 -6.89 15.65 12.14
N ALA A 101 -6.29 14.79 12.98
CA ALA A 101 -5.21 15.18 13.89
C ALA A 101 -3.89 15.45 13.14
N LEU A 102 -3.58 14.64 12.13
CA LEU A 102 -2.36 14.75 11.34
C LEU A 102 -2.44 15.85 10.25
N GLY A 103 -3.64 16.13 9.74
CA GLY A 103 -3.89 17.10 8.67
C GLY A 103 -3.64 16.59 7.26
N VAL A 104 -3.29 15.31 7.08
CA VAL A 104 -3.10 14.65 5.78
C VAL A 104 -3.73 13.25 5.77
N PRO A 105 -4.10 12.73 4.61
CA PRO A 105 -4.64 11.38 4.47
C PRO A 105 -3.64 10.31 4.95
N ILE A 106 -4.16 9.22 5.53
CA ILE A 106 -3.37 8.07 5.99
C ILE A 106 -3.70 6.84 5.12
N GLU A 107 -2.70 6.33 4.42
CA GLU A 107 -2.83 5.15 3.56
C GLU A 107 -2.59 3.87 4.37
N VAL A 108 -3.59 3.02 4.55
CA VAL A 108 -3.36 1.67 5.09
C VAL A 108 -2.81 0.79 3.97
N ILE A 109 -1.54 0.42 4.08
CA ILE A 109 -0.83 -0.35 3.04
C ILE A 109 -0.89 -1.86 3.30
N ALA A 110 -0.92 -2.66 2.23
CA ALA A 110 -0.84 -4.12 2.34
C ALA A 110 0.56 -4.58 2.81
N GLY A 111 0.68 -5.79 3.37
CA GLY A 111 1.97 -6.30 3.87
C GLY A 111 3.04 -6.39 2.77
N ARG A 112 2.68 -6.81 1.55
CA ARG A 112 3.62 -6.83 0.42
C ARG A 112 4.01 -5.43 -0.05
N GLU A 113 3.13 -4.44 0.06
CA GLU A 113 3.49 -3.05 -0.23
C GLU A 113 4.43 -2.49 0.84
N GLU A 114 4.18 -2.81 2.11
CA GLU A 114 5.11 -2.51 3.21
C GLU A 114 6.50 -3.11 2.93
N ALA A 115 6.57 -4.39 2.55
CA ALA A 115 7.80 -5.09 2.17
C ALA A 115 8.50 -4.41 0.99
N ARG A 116 7.77 -4.01 -0.06
CA ARG A 116 8.33 -3.29 -1.20
C ARG A 116 9.00 -1.99 -0.80
N LEU A 117 8.31 -1.19 0.01
CA LEU A 117 8.83 0.09 0.49
C LEU A 117 10.05 -0.10 1.40
N ILE A 118 10.03 -1.10 2.28
CA ILE A 118 11.17 -1.46 3.12
C ILE A 118 12.39 -1.80 2.25
N TYR A 119 12.20 -2.61 1.21
CA TYR A 119 13.28 -2.98 0.30
C TYR A 119 13.89 -1.77 -0.42
N ILE A 120 13.05 -0.86 -0.91
CA ILE A 120 13.51 0.40 -1.52
C ILE A 120 14.35 1.19 -0.52
N GLY A 121 13.84 1.40 0.69
CA GLY A 121 14.55 2.15 1.71
C GLY A 121 15.89 1.51 2.11
N ALA A 122 15.91 0.19 2.32
CA ALA A 122 17.14 -0.53 2.63
C ALA A 122 18.15 -0.48 1.47
N SER A 123 17.67 -0.59 0.23
CA SER A 123 18.52 -0.55 -0.96
C SER A 123 19.16 0.82 -1.22
N HIS A 124 18.50 1.91 -0.83
CA HIS A 124 19.07 3.27 -0.90
C HIS A 124 20.06 3.55 0.24
N ALA A 125 19.91 2.90 1.38
CA ALA A 125 20.79 3.08 2.53
C ALA A 125 22.05 2.18 2.51
N LEU A 126 22.04 1.12 1.73
CA LEU A 126 23.13 0.15 1.66
C LEU A 126 23.93 0.28 0.36
N PRO A 127 25.24 -0.07 0.35
CA PRO A 127 26.02 -0.11 -0.87
C PRO A 127 25.38 -0.99 -1.95
N THR A 128 25.48 -0.55 -3.20
CA THR A 128 24.96 -1.34 -4.34
C THR A 128 25.80 -2.60 -4.55
N ILE A 129 25.15 -3.75 -4.67
CA ILE A 129 25.78 -5.04 -4.98
C ILE A 129 25.35 -5.56 -6.36
N ARG A 130 26.20 -6.39 -6.98
CA ARG A 130 25.87 -7.03 -8.27
C ARG A 130 24.86 -8.17 -8.14
N GLY A 131 24.84 -8.83 -6.98
CA GLY A 131 23.98 -9.97 -6.68
C GLY A 131 22.57 -9.59 -6.20
N ARG A 132 21.87 -10.56 -5.65
CA ARG A 132 20.58 -10.40 -4.98
C ARG A 132 20.82 -10.16 -3.49
N ARG A 133 20.00 -9.32 -2.89
CA ARG A 133 19.99 -9.03 -1.46
C ARG A 133 18.69 -9.55 -0.85
N LEU A 134 18.80 -10.30 0.24
CA LEU A 134 17.70 -10.58 1.15
C LEU A 134 17.62 -9.45 2.17
N VAL A 135 16.47 -8.82 2.30
CA VAL A 135 16.18 -7.85 3.37
C VAL A 135 15.13 -8.47 4.29
N VAL A 136 15.36 -8.38 5.60
CA VAL A 136 14.45 -8.83 6.65
C VAL A 136 14.14 -7.67 7.57
N ASP A 137 12.87 -7.42 7.82
CA ASP A 137 12.41 -6.37 8.75
C ASP A 137 11.49 -6.98 9.82
N ILE A 138 11.96 -7.02 11.07
CA ILE A 138 11.13 -7.49 12.19
C ILE A 138 10.41 -6.31 12.81
N GLY A 139 9.18 -6.09 12.39
CA GLY A 139 8.29 -5.09 12.92
C GLY A 139 7.67 -5.48 14.27
N GLY A 140 6.69 -4.67 14.74
CA GLY A 140 5.99 -4.95 15.99
C GLY A 140 4.98 -6.10 15.88
N GLY A 141 4.28 -6.21 14.75
CA GLY A 141 3.21 -7.20 14.52
C GLY A 141 3.46 -8.13 13.33
N SER A 142 4.34 -7.77 12.43
CA SER A 142 4.72 -8.56 11.24
C SER A 142 6.23 -8.58 11.06
N THR A 143 6.69 -9.45 10.16
CA THR A 143 8.07 -9.50 9.67
C THR A 143 8.02 -9.62 8.16
N GLU A 144 8.72 -8.73 7.50
CA GLU A 144 8.81 -8.65 6.05
C GLU A 144 10.09 -9.31 5.56
N PHE A 145 9.97 -10.10 4.48
CA PHE A 145 11.07 -10.79 3.79
C PHE A 145 11.07 -10.37 2.34
N ILE A 146 12.19 -9.88 1.84
CA ILE A 146 12.29 -9.42 0.45
C ILE A 146 13.61 -9.84 -0.16
N ILE A 147 13.57 -10.56 -1.28
CA ILE A 147 14.73 -10.71 -2.14
C ILE A 147 14.56 -9.82 -3.35
N GLY A 148 15.57 -9.03 -3.65
CA GLY A 148 15.57 -8.18 -4.82
C GLY A 148 16.98 -7.95 -5.37
N LYS A 149 17.06 -7.26 -6.50
CA LYS A 149 18.30 -6.89 -7.16
C LYS A 149 18.34 -5.41 -7.41
N ARG A 150 19.38 -4.72 -6.98
CA ARG A 150 19.45 -3.25 -6.95
C ARG A 150 18.24 -2.67 -6.21
N PHE A 151 17.41 -1.88 -6.84
CA PHE A 151 16.21 -1.26 -6.27
C PHE A 151 14.90 -2.01 -6.57
N THR A 152 14.97 -3.15 -7.29
CA THR A 152 13.79 -3.88 -7.73
C THR A 152 13.56 -5.12 -6.87
N PRO A 153 12.48 -5.19 -6.08
CA PRO A 153 12.10 -6.41 -5.39
C PRO A 153 11.66 -7.49 -6.39
N MET A 154 12.01 -8.73 -6.13
CA MET A 154 11.70 -9.89 -6.98
C MET A 154 10.65 -10.77 -6.32
N ILE A 155 10.88 -11.13 -5.05
CA ILE A 155 9.92 -11.87 -4.23
C ILE A 155 9.83 -11.19 -2.87
N MET A 156 8.64 -11.10 -2.32
CA MET A 156 8.39 -10.40 -1.05
C MET A 156 7.17 -10.98 -0.34
N GLU A 157 7.34 -11.19 0.96
CA GLU A 157 6.29 -11.70 1.83
C GLU A 157 6.27 -10.93 3.15
N SER A 158 5.09 -10.89 3.77
CA SER A 158 4.87 -10.35 5.10
C SER A 158 4.21 -11.41 5.96
N LEU A 159 4.90 -11.86 6.99
CA LEU A 159 4.42 -12.90 7.91
C LEU A 159 3.92 -12.29 9.22
N TYR A 160 2.85 -12.86 9.78
CA TYR A 160 2.24 -12.38 11.02
C TYR A 160 3.05 -12.78 12.27
N MET A 161 4.28 -12.34 12.33
CA MET A 161 5.18 -12.52 13.46
C MET A 161 5.97 -11.23 13.70
N GLY A 162 5.82 -10.63 14.86
CA GLY A 162 6.49 -9.38 15.22
C GLY A 162 6.96 -9.37 16.67
N CYS A 163 7.92 -8.51 17.00
CA CYS A 163 8.54 -8.50 18.32
C CYS A 163 7.55 -8.20 19.45
N VAL A 164 6.53 -7.35 19.22
CA VAL A 164 5.50 -7.03 20.21
C VAL A 164 4.53 -8.21 20.37
N SER A 165 3.97 -8.72 19.28
CA SER A 165 3.01 -9.82 19.31
C SER A 165 3.59 -11.09 19.91
N TYR A 166 4.85 -11.42 19.60
CA TYR A 166 5.54 -12.59 20.18
C TYR A 166 5.89 -12.39 21.65
N SER A 167 6.29 -11.19 22.05
CA SER A 167 6.55 -10.91 23.46
C SER A 167 5.29 -11.01 24.31
N LEU A 168 4.17 -10.46 23.85
CA LEU A 168 2.89 -10.58 24.53
C LEU A 168 2.39 -12.02 24.62
N ARG A 169 2.62 -12.82 23.58
CA ARG A 169 2.14 -14.22 23.51
C ARG A 169 2.98 -15.19 24.33
N PHE A 170 4.32 -15.09 24.24
CA PHE A 170 5.23 -16.08 24.80
C PHE A 170 5.90 -15.63 26.10
N PHE A 171 5.99 -14.32 26.34
CA PHE A 171 6.65 -13.71 27.51
C PHE A 171 5.76 -12.67 28.19
N PRO A 172 4.46 -12.95 28.45
CA PRO A 172 3.48 -11.93 28.89
C PRO A 172 3.81 -11.31 30.26
N ASP A 173 4.48 -12.05 31.14
CA ASP A 173 4.93 -11.63 32.48
C ASP A 173 6.40 -11.22 32.52
N GLY A 174 7.05 -11.11 31.36
CA GLY A 174 8.47 -10.79 31.23
C GLY A 174 9.44 -11.91 31.65
N LYS A 175 8.92 -13.09 32.02
CA LYS A 175 9.75 -14.26 32.36
C LYS A 175 10.30 -14.92 31.10
N ILE A 176 11.62 -15.14 31.07
CA ILE A 176 12.36 -15.73 29.96
C ILE A 176 12.95 -17.06 30.37
N ASP A 177 12.37 -18.16 29.93
CA ASP A 177 12.92 -19.51 30.19
C ASP A 177 13.10 -20.29 28.90
N LYS A 178 13.82 -21.41 28.97
CA LYS A 178 14.16 -22.22 27.81
C LYS A 178 12.93 -22.75 27.09
N LYS A 179 11.86 -23.11 27.83
CA LYS A 179 10.63 -23.66 27.27
C LYS A 179 9.91 -22.61 26.45
N ARG A 180 9.61 -21.44 27.04
CA ARG A 180 8.93 -20.33 26.37
C ARG A 180 9.71 -19.83 25.16
N PHE A 181 11.03 -19.75 25.28
CA PHE A 181 11.89 -19.33 24.16
C PHE A 181 11.80 -20.33 23.00
N SER A 182 11.89 -21.63 23.29
CA SER A 182 11.78 -22.67 22.24
C SER A 182 10.38 -22.71 21.60
N GLU A 183 9.32 -22.48 22.38
CA GLU A 183 7.95 -22.36 21.84
C GLU A 183 7.82 -21.15 20.88
N ALA A 184 8.41 -20.01 21.23
CA ALA A 184 8.44 -18.83 20.36
C ALA A 184 9.22 -19.09 19.07
N GLU A 185 10.42 -19.67 19.17
CA GLU A 185 11.24 -20.05 18.01
C GLU A 185 10.51 -21.05 17.10
N MET A 186 9.88 -22.07 17.67
CA MET A 186 9.11 -23.07 16.92
C MET A 186 7.90 -22.43 16.19
N SER A 187 7.23 -21.50 16.84
CA SER A 187 6.11 -20.77 16.22
C SER A 187 6.59 -19.93 15.05
N ALA A 188 7.72 -19.23 15.19
CA ALA A 188 8.30 -18.44 14.10
C ALA A 188 8.80 -19.33 12.95
N ALA A 189 9.46 -20.44 13.27
CA ALA A 189 9.93 -21.40 12.28
C ALA A 189 8.79 -21.92 11.38
N ARG A 190 7.64 -22.25 11.97
CA ARG A 190 6.45 -22.69 11.20
C ARG A 190 5.97 -21.68 10.18
N GLU A 191 5.94 -20.39 10.55
CA GLU A 191 5.58 -19.33 9.62
C GLU A 191 6.61 -19.20 8.51
N ILE A 192 7.91 -19.23 8.85
CA ILE A 192 9.01 -19.06 7.88
C ILE A 192 9.08 -20.24 6.90
N GLN A 193 8.75 -21.46 7.33
CA GLN A 193 8.75 -22.65 6.47
C GLN A 193 7.82 -22.51 5.26
N LEU A 194 6.76 -21.69 5.35
CA LEU A 194 5.85 -21.43 4.24
C LEU A 194 6.56 -20.77 3.04
N ILE A 195 7.65 -20.05 3.29
CA ILE A 195 8.38 -19.27 2.27
C ILE A 195 9.83 -19.75 2.08
N ALA A 196 10.36 -20.53 3.01
CA ALA A 196 11.79 -20.85 3.09
C ALA A 196 12.34 -21.55 1.83
N GLN A 197 11.55 -22.42 1.21
CA GLN A 197 11.98 -23.17 0.02
C GLN A 197 12.21 -22.22 -1.16
N ASP A 198 11.24 -21.37 -1.48
CA ASP A 198 11.30 -20.44 -2.61
C ASP A 198 12.43 -19.42 -2.42
N TYR A 199 12.60 -18.92 -1.18
CA TYR A 199 13.65 -17.97 -0.84
C TYR A 199 15.05 -18.59 -0.98
N ARG A 200 15.25 -19.80 -0.46
CA ARG A 200 16.53 -20.52 -0.59
C ARG A 200 16.84 -20.88 -2.04
N GLN A 201 15.82 -21.28 -2.82
CA GLN A 201 15.97 -21.62 -4.23
C GLN A 201 16.37 -20.40 -5.07
N LEU A 202 15.74 -19.24 -4.81
CA LEU A 202 16.08 -17.99 -5.48
C LEU A 202 17.49 -17.52 -5.05
N GLY A 203 17.84 -17.69 -3.78
CA GLY A 203 19.15 -17.39 -3.20
C GLY A 203 19.50 -15.90 -3.16
N TRP A 204 20.53 -15.58 -2.41
CA TRP A 204 21.03 -14.21 -2.20
C TRP A 204 22.54 -14.20 -2.04
N SER A 205 23.16 -13.05 -2.28
CA SER A 205 24.61 -12.82 -2.08
C SER A 205 24.89 -12.09 -0.77
N GLU A 206 23.91 -11.36 -0.25
CA GLU A 206 24.00 -10.57 0.97
C GLU A 206 22.67 -10.61 1.71
N VAL A 207 22.73 -10.57 3.05
CA VAL A 207 21.55 -10.45 3.90
C VAL A 207 21.67 -9.17 4.71
N ALA A 208 20.62 -8.38 4.69
CA ALA A 208 20.48 -7.18 5.50
C ALA A 208 19.22 -7.27 6.38
N ALA A 209 19.33 -6.76 7.59
CA ALA A 209 18.20 -6.59 8.48
C ALA A 209 17.92 -5.11 8.68
N SER A 210 16.66 -4.72 8.67
CA SER A 210 16.20 -3.38 9.05
C SER A 210 15.34 -3.43 10.30
N SER A 211 14.79 -2.33 10.73
CA SER A 211 13.95 -2.17 11.92
C SER A 211 14.70 -1.84 13.22
N GLY A 212 13.87 -1.37 14.17
CA GLY A 212 14.37 -1.12 15.52
C GLY A 212 14.70 -2.40 16.31
N THR A 213 14.17 -3.55 15.92
CA THR A 213 14.49 -4.85 16.52
C THR A 213 15.88 -5.31 16.06
N ALA A 214 16.14 -5.26 14.76
CA ALA A 214 17.43 -5.62 14.20
C ALA A 214 18.55 -4.71 14.71
N ARG A 215 18.31 -3.38 14.81
CA ARG A 215 19.24 -2.44 15.40
C ARG A 215 19.57 -2.80 16.84
N ALA A 216 18.56 -3.03 17.68
CA ALA A 216 18.78 -3.36 19.08
C ALA A 216 19.57 -4.65 19.23
N ILE A 217 19.30 -5.68 18.43
CA ILE A 217 20.06 -6.93 18.45
C ILE A 217 21.52 -6.67 18.01
N ALA A 218 21.74 -5.95 16.90
CA ALA A 218 23.08 -5.63 16.41
C ALA A 218 23.92 -4.87 17.46
N ASP A 219 23.33 -3.80 18.04
CA ASP A 219 23.97 -3.00 19.11
C ASP A 219 24.32 -3.87 20.33
N LEU A 220 23.40 -4.76 20.77
CA LEU A 220 23.63 -5.65 21.90
C LEU A 220 24.76 -6.66 21.63
N LEU A 221 24.81 -7.23 20.42
CA LEU A 221 25.86 -8.18 20.06
C LEU A 221 27.23 -7.51 20.03
N GLU A 222 27.31 -6.29 19.54
CA GLU A 222 28.56 -5.53 19.45
C GLU A 222 29.04 -5.01 20.82
N LEU A 223 28.19 -4.27 21.54
CA LEU A 223 28.55 -3.62 22.81
C LEU A 223 28.86 -4.62 23.93
N ASN A 224 28.22 -5.79 23.91
CA ASN A 224 28.45 -6.85 24.90
C ASN A 224 29.45 -7.93 24.40
N LYS A 225 30.13 -7.70 23.29
CA LYS A 225 31.15 -8.60 22.70
C LYS A 225 30.65 -10.03 22.52
N LEU A 226 29.41 -10.17 22.04
CA LEU A 226 28.75 -11.46 21.82
C LEU A 226 29.08 -12.05 20.43
N ASN A 227 29.51 -11.23 19.48
CA ASN A 227 29.99 -11.71 18.19
C ASN A 227 31.42 -12.33 18.31
N PRO A 228 31.82 -13.18 17.34
CA PRO A 228 33.24 -13.56 17.19
C PRO A 228 34.14 -12.34 16.97
N ASP A 229 35.39 -12.42 17.40
CA ASP A 229 36.34 -11.31 17.29
C ASP A 229 36.47 -10.81 15.85
N GLY A 230 36.37 -9.51 15.67
CA GLY A 230 36.50 -8.83 14.37
C GLY A 230 35.29 -8.96 13.45
N VAL A 231 34.17 -9.61 13.88
CA VAL A 231 32.96 -9.76 13.10
C VAL A 231 31.89 -8.77 13.56
N THR A 232 31.38 -7.94 12.63
CA THR A 232 30.32 -6.95 12.87
C THR A 232 28.96 -7.42 12.34
N GLY A 233 27.87 -6.81 12.80
CA GLY A 233 26.50 -7.13 12.41
C GLY A 233 25.85 -8.19 13.30
N ILE A 234 24.83 -8.86 12.79
CA ILE A 234 24.11 -9.92 13.51
C ILE A 234 24.65 -11.26 13.02
N THR A 235 25.32 -12.02 13.90
CA THR A 235 25.87 -13.34 13.57
C THR A 235 25.09 -14.47 14.23
N ARG A 236 25.12 -15.66 13.65
CA ARG A 236 24.53 -16.87 14.22
C ARG A 236 25.06 -17.14 15.63
N ASP A 237 26.38 -17.14 15.81
CA ASP A 237 27.02 -17.38 17.11
C ASP A 237 26.65 -16.31 18.13
N GLY A 238 26.65 -15.04 17.72
CA GLY A 238 26.22 -13.94 18.57
C GLY A 238 24.77 -14.10 19.06
N LEU A 239 23.86 -14.51 18.18
CA LEU A 239 22.46 -14.79 18.56
C LEU A 239 22.35 -15.95 19.55
N VAL A 240 23.10 -17.03 19.35
CA VAL A 240 23.12 -18.17 20.30
C VAL A 240 23.60 -17.72 21.67
N ARG A 241 24.64 -16.89 21.73
CA ARG A 241 25.16 -16.33 23.01
C ARG A 241 24.14 -15.38 23.64
N LEU A 242 23.53 -14.49 22.89
CA LEU A 242 22.48 -13.57 23.38
C LEU A 242 21.28 -14.35 23.92
N ARG A 243 20.77 -15.32 23.14
CA ARG A 243 19.70 -16.24 23.59
C ARG A 243 20.01 -16.92 24.93
N SER A 244 21.21 -17.48 25.04
CA SER A 244 21.65 -18.17 26.26
C SER A 244 21.75 -17.22 27.45
N LEU A 245 22.18 -15.98 27.21
CA LEU A 245 22.24 -14.93 28.23
C LEU A 245 20.84 -14.52 28.69
N LEU A 246 19.88 -14.28 27.76
CA LEU A 246 18.51 -13.94 28.12
C LEU A 246 17.83 -15.04 28.96
N ILE A 247 18.03 -16.31 28.60
CA ILE A 247 17.50 -17.47 29.36
C ILE A 247 18.15 -17.55 30.74
N ARG A 248 19.45 -17.27 30.86
CA ARG A 248 20.19 -17.32 32.14
C ARG A 248 19.70 -16.23 33.09
N VAL A 249 19.46 -15.01 32.61
CA VAL A 249 18.92 -13.91 33.39
C VAL A 249 17.47 -14.20 33.83
N GLY A 250 16.69 -14.82 32.98
CA GLY A 250 15.36 -15.34 33.31
C GLY A 250 14.23 -14.31 33.38
N SER A 251 14.53 -13.01 33.40
CA SER A 251 13.56 -11.94 33.51
C SER A 251 13.94 -10.74 32.65
N ALA A 252 12.98 -10.24 31.87
CA ALA A 252 13.18 -9.02 31.06
C ALA A 252 13.53 -7.80 31.92
N ALA A 253 12.94 -7.67 33.10
CA ALA A 253 13.17 -6.55 34.03
C ALA A 253 14.58 -6.52 34.63
N GLU A 254 15.24 -7.69 34.69
CA GLU A 254 16.58 -7.85 35.26
C GLU A 254 17.70 -7.75 34.24
N LEU A 255 17.35 -7.58 32.95
CA LEU A 255 18.33 -7.47 31.89
C LEU A 255 19.19 -6.19 32.04
N LYS A 256 20.47 -6.37 32.24
CA LYS A 256 21.48 -5.31 32.29
C LYS A 256 22.49 -5.57 31.16
N LEU A 257 22.23 -5.00 30.01
CA LEU A 257 23.07 -5.13 28.82
C LEU A 257 23.43 -3.75 28.31
N ASP A 258 24.67 -3.55 27.93
CA ASP A 258 25.12 -2.32 27.33
C ASP A 258 24.38 -2.07 26.01
N GLY A 259 23.83 -0.86 25.84
CA GLY A 259 23.04 -0.50 24.66
C GLY A 259 21.57 -0.91 24.71
N LEU A 260 21.10 -1.62 25.75
CA LEU A 260 19.68 -1.98 25.88
C LEU A 260 18.84 -0.80 26.35
N ARG A 261 18.07 -0.26 25.44
CA ARG A 261 17.17 0.86 25.72
C ARG A 261 15.90 0.39 26.44
N ALA A 262 15.39 1.19 27.35
CA ALA A 262 14.20 0.87 28.16
C ALA A 262 12.96 0.55 27.32
N ASP A 263 12.79 1.23 26.15
CA ASP A 263 11.67 0.98 25.23
C ASP A 263 11.77 -0.39 24.54
N ARG A 264 12.95 -1.04 24.54
CA ARG A 264 13.22 -2.33 23.89
C ARG A 264 13.13 -3.53 24.83
N VAL A 265 13.32 -3.32 26.13
CA VAL A 265 13.25 -4.39 27.15
C VAL A 265 12.03 -5.29 26.99
N PRO A 266 10.78 -4.76 26.88
CA PRO A 266 9.59 -5.61 26.82
C PRO A 266 9.45 -6.44 25.54
N VAL A 267 10.16 -6.07 24.48
CA VAL A 267 9.98 -6.68 23.14
C VAL A 267 11.22 -7.45 22.67
N LEU A 268 12.29 -7.46 23.48
CA LEU A 268 13.56 -8.05 23.09
C LEU A 268 13.47 -9.57 22.92
N ALA A 269 12.91 -10.28 23.89
CA ALA A 269 12.85 -11.75 23.86
C ALA A 269 12.09 -12.26 22.64
N GLY A 270 10.93 -11.66 22.31
CA GLY A 270 10.16 -12.00 21.11
C GLY A 270 10.95 -11.70 19.82
N GLY A 271 11.64 -10.55 19.77
CA GLY A 271 12.46 -10.18 18.63
C GLY A 271 13.64 -11.12 18.40
N VAL A 272 14.36 -11.51 19.48
CA VAL A 272 15.47 -12.46 19.41
C VAL A 272 14.98 -13.86 19.00
N ALA A 273 13.84 -14.32 19.50
CA ALA A 273 13.26 -15.62 19.12
C ALA A 273 12.92 -15.68 17.61
N ILE A 274 12.30 -14.61 17.07
CA ILE A 274 12.02 -14.51 15.63
C ILE A 274 13.33 -14.49 14.84
N MET A 275 14.30 -13.67 15.23
CA MET A 275 15.60 -13.58 14.54
C MET A 275 16.33 -14.92 14.54
N SER A 276 16.32 -15.65 15.66
CA SER A 276 16.94 -16.98 15.76
C SER A 276 16.30 -17.98 14.81
N ALA A 277 14.96 -17.99 14.73
CA ALA A 277 14.22 -18.85 13.79
C ALA A 277 14.55 -18.48 12.31
N ILE A 278 14.66 -17.20 11.97
CA ILE A 278 15.04 -16.73 10.62
C ILE A 278 16.45 -17.25 10.24
N PHE A 279 17.43 -17.13 11.15
CA PHE A 279 18.76 -17.62 10.91
C PHE A 279 18.80 -19.13 10.70
N SER A 280 18.00 -19.86 11.48
CA SER A 280 17.88 -21.33 11.38
C SER A 280 17.24 -21.76 10.07
N GLU A 281 16.03 -21.27 9.80
CA GLU A 281 15.21 -21.71 8.66
C GLU A 281 15.76 -21.29 7.30
N LEU A 282 16.44 -20.14 7.23
CA LEU A 282 17.05 -19.65 5.98
C LEU A 282 18.54 -19.95 5.89
N ALA A 283 19.13 -20.68 6.85
CA ALA A 283 20.55 -21.02 6.91
C ALA A 283 21.45 -19.78 6.78
N ILE A 284 21.11 -18.71 7.48
CA ILE A 284 21.87 -17.44 7.45
C ILE A 284 22.98 -17.51 8.48
N GLU A 285 24.19 -17.09 8.11
CA GLU A 285 25.33 -17.01 9.02
C GLU A 285 25.55 -15.59 9.57
N ARG A 286 25.23 -14.58 8.75
CA ARG A 286 25.42 -13.17 9.09
C ARG A 286 24.42 -12.27 8.38
N MET A 287 23.95 -11.23 9.08
CA MET A 287 23.19 -10.11 8.51
C MET A 287 23.90 -8.78 8.80
N THR A 288 23.90 -7.89 7.81
CA THR A 288 24.27 -6.49 7.99
C THR A 288 23.05 -5.70 8.46
N TYR A 289 23.22 -4.69 9.32
CA TYR A 289 22.15 -3.79 9.68
C TYR A 289 22.00 -2.66 8.64
N SER A 290 20.77 -2.34 8.27
CA SER A 290 20.41 -1.19 7.43
C SER A 290 19.68 -0.14 8.25
N GLU A 291 20.10 1.12 8.16
CA GLU A 291 19.35 2.23 8.74
C GLU A 291 18.12 2.62 7.91
N GLY A 292 18.16 2.34 6.61
CA GLY A 292 17.05 2.53 5.69
C GLY A 292 16.00 1.43 5.87
N ALA A 293 14.75 1.85 6.04
CA ALA A 293 13.59 1.00 6.22
C ALA A 293 12.37 1.66 5.55
N LEU A 294 11.15 1.33 6.01
CA LEU A 294 9.88 1.81 5.47
C LEU A 294 9.85 3.31 5.16
N ARG A 295 10.26 4.17 6.08
CA ARG A 295 10.19 5.63 5.92
C ARG A 295 11.01 6.14 4.73
N LEU A 296 12.25 5.67 4.61
CA LEU A 296 13.11 6.04 3.50
C LEU A 296 12.52 5.54 2.18
N GLY A 297 11.96 4.34 2.19
CA GLY A 297 11.25 3.79 1.03
C GLY A 297 10.02 4.59 0.65
N VAL A 298 9.24 5.10 1.63
CA VAL A 298 8.10 5.99 1.38
C VAL A 298 8.56 7.29 0.74
N LEU A 299 9.67 7.90 1.20
CA LEU A 299 10.22 9.12 0.61
C LEU A 299 10.68 8.90 -0.84
N TYR A 300 11.40 7.81 -1.12
CA TYR A 300 11.84 7.51 -2.50
C TYR A 300 10.69 7.10 -3.41
N ASP A 301 9.68 6.40 -2.92
CA ASP A 301 8.46 6.12 -3.69
C ASP A 301 7.68 7.40 -4.01
N LEU A 302 7.62 8.33 -3.06
CA LEU A 302 7.02 9.64 -3.26
C LEU A 302 7.77 10.43 -4.34
N LEU A 303 9.11 10.46 -4.31
CA LEU A 303 9.94 11.04 -5.36
C LEU A 303 9.67 10.39 -6.72
N GLY A 304 9.57 9.06 -6.79
CA GLY A 304 9.24 8.35 -8.02
C GLY A 304 7.89 8.75 -8.62
N ARG A 305 6.90 9.04 -7.79
CA ARG A 305 5.59 9.54 -8.24
C ARG A 305 5.69 10.90 -8.94
N PHE A 306 6.57 11.79 -8.48
CA PHE A 306 6.80 13.10 -9.11
C PHE A 306 7.56 13.02 -10.42
N HIS A 307 8.48 12.07 -10.56
CA HIS A 307 9.30 11.89 -11.77
C HIS A 307 8.68 10.97 -12.82
N HIS A 308 7.35 10.77 -12.81
CA HIS A 308 6.60 9.91 -13.75
C HIS A 308 7.02 8.43 -13.75
N HIS A 309 7.59 7.96 -12.66
CA HIS A 309 7.91 6.54 -12.42
C HIS A 309 6.97 5.93 -11.37
N ASP A 310 5.66 6.20 -11.54
CA ASP A 310 4.66 5.70 -10.59
C ASP A 310 4.56 4.17 -10.66
N MET A 311 4.85 3.51 -9.55
CA MET A 311 4.78 2.05 -9.44
C MET A 311 3.38 1.52 -9.78
N ARG A 312 2.33 2.30 -9.55
CA ARG A 312 0.95 1.89 -9.85
C ARG A 312 0.73 1.63 -11.34
N ASP A 313 1.35 2.42 -12.21
CA ASP A 313 1.29 2.21 -13.67
C ASP A 313 1.95 0.87 -14.04
N ALA A 314 3.11 0.57 -13.48
CA ALA A 314 3.78 -0.71 -13.69
C ALA A 314 2.94 -1.89 -13.17
N THR A 315 2.28 -1.72 -12.02
CA THR A 315 1.36 -2.71 -11.45
C THR A 315 0.16 -2.96 -12.35
N VAL A 316 -0.47 -1.90 -12.89
CA VAL A 316 -1.58 -2.03 -13.84
C VAL A 316 -1.15 -2.81 -15.08
N GLN A 317 0.00 -2.49 -15.66
CA GLN A 317 0.56 -3.22 -16.81
C GLN A 317 0.84 -4.69 -16.48
N GLN A 318 1.35 -4.97 -15.28
CA GLN A 318 1.57 -6.35 -14.83
C GLN A 318 0.26 -7.12 -14.69
N PHE A 319 -0.78 -6.50 -14.13
CA PHE A 319 -2.10 -7.11 -13.99
C PHE A 319 -2.75 -7.36 -15.35
N MET A 320 -2.66 -6.42 -16.28
CA MET A 320 -3.13 -6.63 -17.65
C MET A 320 -2.51 -7.90 -18.26
N ARG A 321 -1.20 -8.07 -18.15
CA ARG A 321 -0.50 -9.29 -18.64
C ARG A 321 -0.94 -10.54 -17.88
N ARG A 322 -0.98 -10.48 -16.53
CA ARG A 322 -1.34 -11.62 -15.68
C ARG A 322 -2.74 -12.16 -15.97
N TYR A 323 -3.69 -11.26 -16.21
CA TYR A 323 -5.09 -11.58 -16.45
C TYR A 323 -5.46 -11.56 -17.95
N GLN A 324 -4.48 -11.52 -18.83
CA GLN A 324 -4.63 -11.61 -20.30
C GLN A 324 -5.67 -10.60 -20.84
N VAL A 325 -5.60 -9.35 -20.39
CA VAL A 325 -6.48 -8.30 -20.84
C VAL A 325 -6.24 -8.00 -22.33
N ASP A 326 -7.31 -7.82 -23.10
CA ASP A 326 -7.23 -7.29 -24.46
C ASP A 326 -6.78 -5.84 -24.43
N ILE A 327 -5.48 -5.62 -24.73
CA ILE A 327 -4.84 -4.30 -24.67
C ILE A 327 -5.53 -3.30 -25.60
N ARG A 328 -5.89 -3.71 -26.82
CA ARG A 328 -6.56 -2.83 -27.79
C ARG A 328 -7.93 -2.38 -27.29
N GLN A 329 -8.68 -3.31 -26.69
CA GLN A 329 -9.98 -2.98 -26.10
C GLN A 329 -9.83 -2.04 -24.90
N ALA A 330 -8.88 -2.31 -24.01
CA ALA A 330 -8.61 -1.47 -22.87
C ALA A 330 -8.24 -0.03 -23.29
N GLU A 331 -7.38 0.12 -24.31
CA GLU A 331 -6.98 1.43 -24.87
C GLU A 331 -8.14 2.18 -25.54
N ARG A 332 -9.06 1.46 -26.25
CA ARG A 332 -10.26 2.11 -26.80
C ARG A 332 -11.15 2.67 -25.70
N VAL A 333 -11.44 1.85 -24.71
CA VAL A 333 -12.25 2.25 -23.54
C VAL A 333 -11.59 3.39 -22.79
N GLN A 334 -10.29 3.32 -22.55
CA GLN A 334 -9.52 4.38 -21.88
C GLN A 334 -9.64 5.72 -22.63
N ARG A 335 -9.32 5.74 -23.94
CA ARG A 335 -9.38 6.98 -24.75
C ARG A 335 -10.76 7.63 -24.69
N THR A 336 -11.79 6.83 -24.83
CA THR A 336 -13.18 7.34 -24.81
C THR A 336 -13.60 7.80 -23.41
N ALA A 337 -13.25 7.07 -22.36
CA ALA A 337 -13.53 7.46 -20.98
C ALA A 337 -12.85 8.79 -20.61
N LEU A 338 -11.60 8.96 -21.00
CA LEU A 338 -10.84 10.20 -20.78
C LEU A 338 -11.39 11.37 -21.60
N ALA A 339 -11.83 11.12 -22.83
CA ALA A 339 -12.46 12.15 -23.68
C ALA A 339 -13.81 12.62 -23.11
N LEU A 340 -14.60 11.71 -22.52
CA LEU A 340 -15.83 12.05 -21.79
C LEU A 340 -15.51 12.86 -20.52
N PHE A 341 -14.54 12.42 -19.74
CA PHE A 341 -14.17 13.09 -18.48
C PHE A 341 -13.63 14.50 -18.74
N GLY A 342 -12.75 14.68 -19.75
CA GLY A 342 -12.18 15.96 -20.10
C GLY A 342 -13.19 17.01 -20.60
N GLN A 343 -14.43 16.61 -20.98
CA GLN A 343 -15.49 17.58 -21.25
C GLN A 343 -16.27 18.00 -20.00
N MET A 344 -16.09 17.30 -18.88
CA MET A 344 -16.77 17.59 -17.61
C MET A 344 -15.89 18.36 -16.63
N VAL A 345 -14.57 18.28 -16.79
CA VAL A 345 -13.58 18.89 -15.89
C VAL A 345 -12.41 19.46 -16.70
N GLU A 346 -11.73 20.43 -16.13
CA GLU A 346 -10.47 20.93 -16.68
C GLU A 346 -9.33 19.97 -16.33
N LEU A 347 -8.79 19.25 -17.33
CA LEU A 347 -7.79 18.20 -17.11
C LEU A 347 -6.45 18.73 -16.55
N ASP A 348 -6.11 19.97 -16.82
CA ASP A 348 -4.85 20.58 -16.39
C ASP A 348 -4.87 21.02 -14.91
N ARG A 349 -6.01 20.91 -14.23
CA ARG A 349 -6.09 21.23 -12.82
C ARG A 349 -5.55 20.09 -11.97
N PRO A 350 -4.59 20.37 -11.05
CA PRO A 350 -3.99 19.34 -10.19
C PRO A 350 -5.01 18.55 -9.38
N GLU A 351 -6.11 19.18 -8.96
CA GLU A 351 -7.18 18.50 -8.21
C GLU A 351 -7.88 17.38 -8.98
N ASN A 352 -7.84 17.40 -10.32
CA ASN A 352 -8.45 16.39 -11.18
C ASN A 352 -7.49 15.25 -11.56
N GLU A 353 -6.19 15.41 -11.31
CA GLU A 353 -5.17 14.39 -11.66
C GLU A 353 -5.42 13.02 -10.97
N PRO A 354 -5.79 12.93 -9.68
CA PRO A 354 -6.08 11.65 -9.05
C PRO A 354 -7.26 10.91 -9.70
N ASP A 355 -8.32 11.63 -10.05
CA ASP A 355 -9.50 11.06 -10.72
C ASP A 355 -9.16 10.63 -12.16
N LEU A 356 -8.35 11.41 -12.88
CA LEU A 356 -7.86 11.09 -14.22
C LEU A 356 -7.05 9.78 -14.22
N ARG A 357 -6.11 9.64 -13.28
CA ARG A 357 -5.31 8.42 -13.12
C ARG A 357 -6.18 7.22 -12.73
N LEU A 358 -7.09 7.40 -11.79
CA LEU A 358 -7.98 6.34 -11.35
C LEU A 358 -8.87 5.83 -12.50
N LEU A 359 -9.42 6.74 -13.32
CA LEU A 359 -10.19 6.39 -14.49
C LEU A 359 -9.34 5.66 -15.55
N THR A 360 -8.11 6.10 -15.75
CA THR A 360 -7.13 5.45 -16.63
C THR A 360 -6.92 3.99 -16.20
N TRP A 361 -6.56 3.76 -14.95
CA TRP A 361 -6.32 2.40 -14.44
C TRP A 361 -7.58 1.53 -14.45
N ALA A 362 -8.74 2.12 -14.12
CA ALA A 362 -10.01 1.41 -14.15
C ALA A 362 -10.37 0.98 -15.59
N ALA A 363 -10.15 1.83 -16.58
CA ALA A 363 -10.38 1.51 -17.98
C ALA A 363 -9.43 0.42 -18.49
N MET A 364 -8.15 0.46 -18.08
CA MET A 364 -7.18 -0.57 -18.44
C MET A 364 -7.47 -1.93 -17.80
N LEU A 365 -8.05 -1.95 -16.61
CA LEU A 365 -8.34 -3.17 -15.85
C LEU A 365 -9.82 -3.59 -15.90
N HIS A 366 -10.68 -2.92 -16.68
CA HIS A 366 -12.13 -3.13 -16.63
C HIS A 366 -12.55 -4.57 -16.99
N GLU A 367 -11.75 -5.30 -17.74
CA GLU A 367 -12.02 -6.68 -18.17
C GLU A 367 -11.16 -7.75 -17.46
N ILE A 368 -10.36 -7.43 -16.44
CA ILE A 368 -9.49 -8.43 -15.78
C ILE A 368 -10.25 -9.64 -15.24
N GLY A 369 -11.52 -9.50 -14.94
CA GLY A 369 -12.35 -10.59 -14.46
C GLY A 369 -12.79 -11.59 -15.54
N ILE A 370 -12.61 -11.29 -16.84
CA ILE A 370 -12.94 -12.21 -17.95
C ILE A 370 -12.08 -13.48 -17.87
N SER A 371 -10.85 -13.38 -17.43
CA SER A 371 -9.95 -14.52 -17.20
C SER A 371 -10.47 -15.51 -16.14
N ILE A 372 -11.40 -15.08 -15.28
CA ILE A 372 -12.05 -15.93 -14.28
C ILE A 372 -13.35 -16.50 -14.86
N SER A 373 -14.25 -15.61 -15.37
CA SER A 373 -15.50 -15.99 -16.02
C SER A 373 -16.05 -14.83 -16.82
N HIS A 374 -16.58 -15.09 -18.01
CA HIS A 374 -17.27 -14.09 -18.82
C HIS A 374 -18.56 -13.62 -18.11
N SER A 375 -19.28 -14.53 -17.44
CA SER A 375 -20.47 -14.17 -16.68
C SER A 375 -20.12 -13.40 -15.42
N GLY A 376 -20.56 -12.14 -15.34
CA GLY A 376 -20.31 -11.29 -14.16
C GLY A 376 -18.86 -10.85 -14.01
N PHE A 377 -18.07 -10.79 -15.09
CA PHE A 377 -16.65 -10.44 -15.06
C PHE A 377 -16.34 -9.14 -14.29
N HIS A 378 -17.22 -8.14 -14.33
CA HIS A 378 -17.08 -6.90 -13.55
C HIS A 378 -17.03 -7.16 -12.03
N LYS A 379 -17.73 -8.19 -11.53
CA LYS A 379 -17.68 -8.59 -10.11
C LYS A 379 -16.35 -9.28 -9.78
N HIS A 380 -15.90 -10.18 -10.66
CA HIS A 380 -14.61 -10.87 -10.51
C HIS A 380 -13.46 -9.87 -10.58
N GLY A 381 -13.51 -8.93 -11.52
CA GLY A 381 -12.52 -7.86 -11.65
C GLY A 381 -12.48 -6.96 -10.42
N ALA A 382 -13.63 -6.57 -9.89
CA ALA A 382 -13.72 -5.78 -8.65
C ALA A 382 -13.14 -6.54 -7.46
N TYR A 383 -13.42 -7.85 -7.32
CA TYR A 383 -12.85 -8.69 -6.28
C TYR A 383 -11.32 -8.74 -6.38
N VAL A 384 -10.78 -8.95 -7.59
CA VAL A 384 -9.33 -8.95 -7.81
C VAL A 384 -8.73 -7.60 -7.43
N ALA A 385 -9.29 -6.48 -7.89
CA ALA A 385 -8.77 -5.15 -7.58
C ALA A 385 -8.78 -4.85 -6.07
N ALA A 386 -9.82 -5.30 -5.34
CA ALA A 386 -9.94 -5.07 -3.90
C ALA A 386 -8.99 -5.93 -3.06
N ASN A 387 -8.70 -7.17 -3.49
CA ASN A 387 -8.09 -8.18 -2.64
C ASN A 387 -6.70 -8.64 -3.07
N ALA A 388 -6.32 -8.41 -4.33
CA ALA A 388 -4.99 -8.78 -4.80
C ALA A 388 -3.92 -7.83 -4.22
N ASP A 389 -2.68 -8.33 -4.16
CA ASP A 389 -1.53 -7.51 -3.83
C ASP A 389 -1.17 -6.65 -5.05
N MET A 390 -1.44 -5.35 -4.93
CA MET A 390 -1.18 -4.35 -5.96
C MET A 390 -0.11 -3.37 -5.49
N PRO A 391 1.18 -3.61 -5.82
CA PRO A 391 2.27 -2.69 -5.43
C PRO A 391 2.00 -1.24 -5.83
N GLY A 392 2.27 -0.30 -4.93
CA GLY A 392 2.00 1.12 -5.11
C GLY A 392 0.58 1.58 -4.75
N PHE A 393 -0.38 0.66 -4.69
CA PHE A 393 -1.76 0.98 -4.31
C PHE A 393 -1.99 0.85 -2.80
N SER A 394 -2.61 1.86 -2.21
CA SER A 394 -3.17 1.74 -0.87
C SER A 394 -4.47 0.91 -0.88
N LYS A 395 -4.92 0.46 0.29
CA LYS A 395 -6.24 -0.22 0.40
C LYS A 395 -7.40 0.69 -0.02
N LYS A 396 -7.29 1.99 0.22
CA LYS A 396 -8.26 3.00 -0.21
C LYS A 396 -8.31 3.11 -1.75
N ASP A 397 -7.14 3.15 -2.42
CA ASP A 397 -7.06 3.19 -3.88
C ASP A 397 -7.58 1.90 -4.51
N GLN A 398 -7.23 0.74 -3.94
CA GLN A 398 -7.79 -0.54 -4.36
C GLN A 398 -9.32 -0.56 -4.25
N GLY A 399 -9.87 -0.01 -3.17
CA GLY A 399 -11.32 0.13 -2.97
C GLY A 399 -11.97 1.01 -4.04
N LYS A 400 -11.38 2.16 -4.36
CA LYS A 400 -11.88 3.06 -5.44
C LYS A 400 -11.80 2.41 -6.81
N LEU A 401 -10.69 1.71 -7.11
CA LEU A 401 -10.50 0.99 -8.36
C LEU A 401 -11.54 -0.13 -8.51
N ALA A 402 -11.75 -0.92 -7.47
CA ALA A 402 -12.75 -1.97 -7.41
C ALA A 402 -14.18 -1.42 -7.60
N PHE A 403 -14.48 -0.28 -6.98
CA PHE A 403 -15.75 0.43 -7.15
C PHE A 403 -16.03 0.79 -8.62
N LEU A 404 -15.06 1.36 -9.33
CA LEU A 404 -15.19 1.69 -10.74
C LEU A 404 -15.34 0.45 -11.61
N ILE A 405 -14.53 -0.59 -11.38
CA ILE A 405 -14.62 -1.85 -12.12
C ILE A 405 -15.96 -2.55 -11.87
N LEU A 406 -16.50 -2.51 -10.65
CA LEU A 406 -17.83 -3.02 -10.36
C LEU A 406 -18.92 -2.20 -11.04
N GLY A 407 -18.76 -0.88 -11.04
CA GLY A 407 -19.72 0.09 -11.55
C GLY A 407 -19.82 0.15 -13.06
N GLN A 408 -18.82 -0.35 -13.81
CA GLN A 408 -18.80 -0.26 -15.28
C GLN A 408 -19.97 -0.99 -15.97
N ARG A 409 -20.61 -1.95 -15.28
CA ARG A 409 -21.69 -2.77 -15.85
C ARG A 409 -22.64 -3.27 -14.76
N GLY A 410 -23.87 -3.59 -15.18
CA GLY A 410 -24.89 -4.15 -14.29
C GLY A 410 -25.62 -3.08 -13.47
N LYS A 411 -26.19 -3.49 -12.35
CA LYS A 411 -27.06 -2.64 -11.52
C LYS A 411 -26.24 -1.61 -10.74
N LEU A 412 -26.57 -0.32 -10.90
CA LEU A 412 -25.90 0.78 -10.20
C LEU A 412 -26.17 0.77 -8.68
N GLU A 413 -27.31 0.20 -8.26
CA GLU A 413 -27.65 0.08 -6.84
C GLU A 413 -26.63 -0.71 -6.03
N ARG A 414 -25.81 -1.54 -6.68
CA ARG A 414 -24.73 -2.32 -6.02
C ARG A 414 -23.57 -1.47 -5.53
N ILE A 415 -23.37 -0.31 -6.15
CA ILE A 415 -22.31 0.62 -5.82
C ILE A 415 -22.85 1.88 -5.12
N ALA A 416 -24.19 2.01 -5.00
CA ALA A 416 -24.80 3.15 -4.36
C ALA A 416 -24.65 3.04 -2.83
N SER A 417 -23.95 3.98 -2.24
CA SER A 417 -23.88 4.20 -0.79
C SER A 417 -23.90 5.70 -0.53
N ALA A 418 -24.18 6.09 0.70
CA ALA A 418 -24.21 7.50 1.09
C ALA A 418 -22.84 8.19 1.01
N GLU A 419 -21.75 7.40 0.94
CA GLU A 419 -20.36 7.91 0.92
C GLU A 419 -19.81 8.15 -0.50
N VAL A 420 -20.58 7.81 -1.54
CA VAL A 420 -20.10 7.97 -2.93
C VAL A 420 -20.23 9.41 -3.37
N SER A 421 -19.09 10.08 -3.59
CA SER A 421 -19.05 11.48 -4.04
C SER A 421 -19.51 11.66 -5.48
N ASP A 422 -19.86 12.90 -5.86
CA ASP A 422 -20.23 13.24 -7.23
C ASP A 422 -19.11 13.02 -8.23
N SER A 423 -17.83 13.18 -7.81
CA SER A 423 -16.68 12.88 -8.67
C SER A 423 -16.63 11.39 -9.03
N HIS A 424 -16.84 10.49 -8.08
CA HIS A 424 -16.87 9.05 -8.37
C HIS A 424 -18.00 8.66 -9.34
N TRP A 425 -19.17 9.28 -9.23
CA TRP A 425 -20.26 9.04 -10.17
C TRP A 425 -19.94 9.53 -11.59
N ARG A 426 -19.19 10.63 -11.73
CA ARG A 426 -18.67 11.07 -13.04
C ARG A 426 -17.74 10.03 -13.65
N LEU A 427 -16.82 9.46 -12.85
CA LEU A 427 -15.90 8.42 -13.32
C LEU A 427 -16.67 7.14 -13.74
N VAL A 428 -17.64 6.71 -12.94
CA VAL A 428 -18.53 5.57 -13.30
C VAL A 428 -19.24 5.83 -14.60
N PHE A 429 -19.82 7.02 -14.79
CA PHE A 429 -20.50 7.38 -16.02
C PHE A 429 -19.57 7.28 -17.23
N CYS A 430 -18.38 7.90 -17.16
CA CYS A 430 -17.40 7.87 -18.25
C CYS A 430 -17.00 6.44 -18.61
N LEU A 431 -16.70 5.60 -17.62
CA LEU A 431 -16.30 4.21 -17.85
C LEU A 431 -17.42 3.37 -18.44
N ARG A 432 -18.66 3.53 -17.95
CA ARG A 432 -19.84 2.81 -18.45
C ARG A 432 -20.14 3.14 -19.91
N ILE A 433 -20.20 4.43 -20.24
CA ILE A 433 -20.47 4.86 -21.63
C ILE A 433 -19.36 4.42 -22.57
N ALA A 434 -18.09 4.53 -22.16
CA ALA A 434 -16.97 4.06 -22.96
C ALA A 434 -17.01 2.54 -23.18
N ALA A 435 -17.23 1.76 -22.14
CA ALA A 435 -17.37 0.30 -22.25
C ALA A 435 -18.59 -0.11 -23.10
N LEU A 436 -19.67 0.64 -23.04
CA LEU A 436 -20.88 0.41 -23.85
C LEU A 436 -20.61 0.66 -25.33
N TRP A 437 -19.95 1.74 -25.69
CA TRP A 437 -19.66 2.08 -27.09
C TRP A 437 -18.69 1.10 -27.75
N HIS A 438 -17.74 0.54 -26.99
CA HIS A 438 -16.72 -0.39 -27.51
C HIS A 438 -17.09 -1.88 -27.31
N ARG A 439 -18.37 -2.21 -27.17
CA ARG A 439 -18.82 -3.61 -27.04
C ARG A 439 -18.55 -4.46 -28.27
N SER A 440 -18.57 -3.87 -29.46
CA SER A 440 -18.29 -4.54 -30.73
C SER A 440 -16.81 -4.92 -30.88
N ARG A 441 -15.91 -4.33 -30.06
CA ARG A 441 -14.45 -4.56 -30.12
C ARG A 441 -13.83 -4.22 -31.47
N ASP A 442 -14.45 -3.36 -32.24
CA ASP A 442 -13.96 -2.86 -33.53
C ASP A 442 -13.34 -1.45 -33.38
N ASP A 443 -12.70 -1.00 -34.44
CA ASP A 443 -12.06 0.32 -34.52
C ASP A 443 -12.99 1.38 -35.13
N GLN A 444 -14.30 1.15 -35.10
CA GLN A 444 -15.27 2.13 -35.57
C GLN A 444 -15.14 3.41 -34.72
N PRO A 445 -15.13 4.59 -35.36
CA PRO A 445 -15.03 5.84 -34.65
C PRO A 445 -16.25 6.06 -33.75
N VAL A 446 -16.00 6.48 -32.52
CA VAL A 446 -17.09 6.95 -31.66
C VAL A 446 -17.75 8.21 -32.25
N PRO A 447 -19.05 8.43 -32.02
CA PRO A 447 -19.72 9.61 -32.54
C PRO A 447 -19.08 10.89 -32.01
N GLN A 448 -19.24 11.99 -32.72
CA GLN A 448 -18.99 13.29 -32.15
C GLN A 448 -20.01 13.53 -31.02
N PHE A 449 -19.54 13.70 -29.81
CA PHE A 449 -20.39 13.87 -28.63
C PHE A 449 -20.07 15.16 -27.89
N ARG A 450 -21.05 15.65 -27.15
CA ARG A 450 -20.84 16.62 -26.07
C ARG A 450 -21.45 16.05 -24.79
N VAL A 451 -20.68 16.11 -23.71
CA VAL A 451 -21.14 15.67 -22.41
C VAL A 451 -21.12 16.85 -21.42
N ARG A 452 -22.14 16.88 -20.57
CA ARG A 452 -22.24 17.84 -19.46
C ARG A 452 -22.72 17.10 -18.23
N ALA A 453 -22.21 17.47 -17.08
CA ALA A 453 -22.59 16.91 -15.80
C ALA A 453 -22.89 18.03 -14.80
N THR A 454 -23.92 17.81 -14.00
CA THR A 454 -24.16 18.52 -12.74
C THR A 454 -23.93 17.56 -11.57
N ALA A 455 -24.25 17.94 -10.35
CA ALA A 455 -24.18 17.04 -9.20
C ALA A 455 -25.00 15.75 -9.36
N SER A 456 -26.18 15.83 -9.99
CA SER A 456 -27.11 14.70 -10.09
C SER A 456 -27.53 14.33 -11.51
N GLU A 457 -27.09 15.05 -12.52
CA GLU A 457 -27.56 14.85 -13.89
C GLU A 457 -26.40 14.77 -14.89
N PHE A 458 -26.52 13.84 -15.83
CA PHE A 458 -25.65 13.67 -16.97
C PHE A 458 -26.42 13.92 -18.26
N TYR A 459 -25.80 14.68 -19.17
CA TYR A 459 -26.35 14.98 -20.50
C TYR A 459 -25.34 14.54 -21.54
N LEU A 460 -25.78 13.74 -22.50
CA LEU A 460 -24.99 13.30 -23.64
C LEU A 460 -25.69 13.73 -24.94
N ASP A 461 -25.08 14.67 -25.62
CA ASP A 461 -25.57 15.18 -26.90
C ASP A 461 -24.93 14.37 -28.03
N LEU A 462 -25.74 13.73 -28.88
CA LEU A 462 -25.30 12.88 -29.98
C LEU A 462 -25.94 13.30 -31.32
N PRO A 463 -25.22 13.12 -32.47
CA PRO A 463 -25.80 13.35 -33.77
C PRO A 463 -26.98 12.42 -34.02
N ASN A 464 -28.09 12.95 -34.53
CA ASN A 464 -29.29 12.18 -34.81
C ASN A 464 -29.03 11.11 -35.89
N ASP A 465 -28.24 11.44 -36.90
CA ASP A 465 -27.89 10.53 -38.00
C ASP A 465 -27.10 9.32 -37.50
N TRP A 466 -26.17 9.55 -36.53
CA TRP A 466 -25.44 8.47 -35.92
C TRP A 466 -26.32 7.53 -35.10
N LEU A 467 -27.30 8.08 -34.35
CA LEU A 467 -28.25 7.26 -33.58
C LEU A 467 -29.12 6.40 -34.50
N HIS A 468 -29.52 6.92 -35.66
CA HIS A 468 -30.26 6.17 -36.67
C HIS A 468 -29.41 5.08 -37.37
N ALA A 469 -28.17 5.39 -37.67
CA ALA A 469 -27.22 4.46 -38.29
C ALA A 469 -26.73 3.34 -37.33
N ASN A 470 -26.84 3.56 -36.01
CA ASN A 470 -26.37 2.65 -34.97
C ASN A 470 -27.49 2.28 -33.98
N PRO A 471 -28.53 1.58 -34.40
CA PRO A 471 -29.73 1.33 -33.60
C PRO A 471 -29.46 0.49 -32.34
N LEU A 472 -28.51 -0.45 -32.39
CA LEU A 472 -28.09 -1.24 -31.21
C LEU A 472 -27.45 -0.38 -30.15
N SER A 473 -26.54 0.51 -30.55
CA SER A 473 -25.90 1.45 -29.62
C SER A 473 -26.90 2.47 -29.06
N ALA A 474 -27.83 2.95 -29.89
CA ALA A 474 -28.91 3.84 -29.46
C ALA A 474 -29.82 3.18 -28.41
N SER A 475 -30.24 1.94 -28.66
CA SER A 475 -31.02 1.14 -27.71
C SER A 475 -30.26 0.91 -26.39
N ALA A 476 -28.98 0.51 -26.47
CA ALA A 476 -28.17 0.27 -25.29
C ALA A 476 -27.98 1.53 -24.44
N LEU A 477 -27.81 2.69 -25.06
CA LEU A 477 -27.75 3.98 -24.37
C LEU A 477 -29.09 4.35 -23.71
N ALA A 478 -30.21 4.07 -24.39
CA ALA A 478 -31.55 4.29 -23.83
C ALA A 478 -31.79 3.41 -22.59
N ASP A 479 -31.44 2.12 -22.69
CA ASP A 479 -31.51 1.19 -21.55
C ASP A 479 -30.61 1.65 -20.39
N GLU A 480 -29.41 2.12 -20.70
CA GLU A 480 -28.50 2.66 -19.71
C GLU A 480 -29.11 3.88 -18.99
N ALA A 481 -29.75 4.78 -19.72
CA ALA A 481 -30.41 5.96 -19.15
C ALA A 481 -31.50 5.60 -18.12
N LEU A 482 -32.18 4.46 -18.28
CA LEU A 482 -33.20 3.97 -17.36
C LEU A 482 -32.64 3.44 -16.04
N THR A 483 -31.35 3.22 -15.94
CA THR A 483 -30.71 2.69 -14.72
C THR A 483 -30.36 3.78 -13.70
N TRP A 484 -30.05 4.98 -14.14
CA TRP A 484 -29.56 6.08 -13.30
C TRP A 484 -30.57 6.64 -12.28
N PRO A 485 -31.89 6.74 -12.60
CA PRO A 485 -32.87 7.17 -11.60
C PRO A 485 -32.95 6.31 -10.35
N ARG A 486 -32.54 5.03 -10.44
CA ARG A 486 -32.55 4.09 -9.31
C ARG A 486 -31.52 4.43 -8.23
N VAL A 487 -30.54 5.28 -8.56
CA VAL A 487 -29.52 5.78 -7.64
C VAL A 487 -29.62 7.28 -7.39
N GLY A 488 -30.81 7.85 -7.64
CA GLY A 488 -31.11 9.28 -7.41
C GLY A 488 -30.43 10.23 -8.39
N ARG A 489 -30.04 9.73 -9.58
CA ARG A 489 -29.38 10.52 -10.63
C ARG A 489 -30.14 10.41 -11.93
N SER A 490 -29.90 11.32 -12.86
CA SER A 490 -30.49 11.22 -14.19
C SER A 490 -29.44 11.19 -15.29
N PHE A 491 -29.73 10.42 -16.34
CA PHE A 491 -28.95 10.44 -17.56
C PHE A 491 -29.88 10.71 -18.74
N ARG A 492 -29.58 11.74 -19.52
CA ARG A 492 -30.42 12.18 -20.65
C ARG A 492 -29.60 12.24 -21.94
N ILE A 493 -30.14 11.57 -22.97
CA ILE A 493 -29.57 11.62 -24.31
C ILE A 493 -30.32 12.71 -25.10
N ARG A 494 -29.56 13.66 -25.65
CA ARG A 494 -30.08 14.73 -26.46
C ARG A 494 -29.67 14.51 -27.92
N ARG A 495 -30.63 14.59 -28.81
CA ARG A 495 -30.42 14.47 -30.26
C ARG A 495 -30.00 15.84 -30.79
N ARG A 496 -28.88 15.88 -31.53
CA ARG A 496 -28.40 17.07 -32.24
C ARG A 496 -28.69 16.92 -33.71
N SER A 497 -29.32 17.90 -34.34
CA SER A 497 -29.33 18.01 -35.80
C SER A 497 -27.89 18.21 -36.27
N ALA A 498 -27.52 17.63 -37.41
CA ALA A 498 -26.25 17.94 -38.05
C ALA A 498 -26.17 19.47 -38.20
N LEU A 499 -25.18 20.09 -37.57
CA LEU A 499 -24.86 21.49 -37.85
C LEU A 499 -24.37 21.51 -39.31
N SER A 500 -25.21 22.04 -40.20
CA SER A 500 -24.75 22.49 -41.51
C SER A 500 -23.52 23.35 -41.27
N GLY A 501 -22.39 22.94 -41.82
CA GLY A 501 -21.18 23.76 -41.82
C GLY A 501 -21.52 25.14 -42.39
N ARG A 502 -21.41 26.16 -41.56
CA ARG A 502 -21.12 27.50 -42.03
C ARG A 502 -19.65 27.72 -41.70
N SER A 503 -18.83 27.53 -42.72
CA SER A 503 -17.61 28.30 -42.88
C SER A 503 -18.00 29.79 -42.86
N ASP A 504 -17.47 30.53 -41.89
CA ASP A 504 -17.14 31.92 -42.00
C ASP A 504 -15.78 32.14 -41.33
#